data_2c58e746ce58a6888d4eb2778b073d3d
#
_entry.id   2c58e746ce58a6888d4eb2778b073d3d
#
_cell.length_a   1.000
_cell.length_b   1.000
_cell.length_c   1.000
_cell.angle_alpha   90.00
_cell.angle_beta   90.00
_cell.angle_gamma   90.00
#
_symmetry.space_group_name_H-M   'P 1'
#
loop_
_entity.id
_entity.type
_entity.pdbx_description
1 polymer ?
#
loop_
_entity_poly.entity_id
_entity_poly.type
_entity_poly.pdbx_seq_one_letter_code
_entity_poly.pdbx_strand_id
1 'polypeptide(L)'
;MFKKFTNGCVRIVNRWLPDPFLFAIILTIVVFIAAMIGTQQGPVALVNAWGNSKGFWGLLSFSMQMALVLVLGSAMASAKICKRALGAIASLAKDKKSAILITTFVSTICCWLNWGFGLIAGALLAKEVARRVRDVDYPLLIASAYSGFVIWHAGLSGSIPLQMGAETGTEILGVVYRAPTSTTIFHPMNLLMVAVILLVMPLVNYAMHPDTAHTITVDPSLLVEDEERTYAIDTPAERIEHNKVLWFITLVLGFAYIVYHFATKGFNLDLNIVNMIFMFLGILLHGDLRRYVDAIADAAGGAAGILLQFPFYAGIMGLMVAENQLGASLACIIADFFTNISNNVTFPVLTFLSAGIINFFVPSGGGQWAVQAPIVMPAATEMGVEYGRAAMAIAWGDQWTNMIQPFWALPALGIAGLKARNIMGYLVIVLIFTGVVACLGFLGWGLFFHG
;
A
#
# COMPACT_ATOMS: atom_id res chain seq x y z
N MET A 1 -3.73 -18.22 -25.47
CA MET A 1 -2.39 -17.62 -25.30
C MET A 1 -2.27 -16.94 -23.92
N PHE A 2 -3.21 -16.13 -23.51
CA PHE A 2 -3.24 -15.39 -22.24
C PHE A 2 -3.10 -16.30 -20.99
N LYS A 3 -3.93 -17.36 -20.84
CA LYS A 3 -3.81 -18.35 -19.72
C LYS A 3 -2.43 -19.02 -19.65
N LYS A 4 -1.78 -19.29 -20.79
CA LYS A 4 -0.41 -19.88 -20.81
C LYS A 4 0.63 -18.88 -20.28
N PHE A 5 0.52 -17.60 -20.67
CA PHE A 5 1.38 -16.52 -20.20
C PHE A 5 1.23 -16.33 -18.69
N THR A 6 0.00 -16.22 -18.21
CA THR A 6 -0.34 -16.09 -16.80
C THR A 6 0.20 -17.24 -15.95
N ASN A 7 -0.07 -18.49 -16.38
CA ASN A 7 0.45 -19.68 -15.68
C ASN A 7 1.98 -19.75 -15.69
N GLY A 8 2.62 -19.19 -16.74
CA GLY A 8 4.08 -19.02 -16.83
C GLY A 8 4.59 -18.06 -15.74
N CYS A 9 3.99 -16.86 -15.65
CA CYS A 9 4.35 -15.86 -14.64
C CYS A 9 4.15 -16.40 -13.21
N VAL A 10 2.99 -17.02 -12.94
CA VAL A 10 2.71 -17.62 -11.62
C VAL A 10 3.71 -18.72 -11.28
N ARG A 11 4.08 -19.56 -12.26
CA ARG A 11 5.07 -20.63 -12.04
C ARG A 11 6.46 -20.05 -11.71
N ILE A 12 6.87 -18.99 -12.40
CA ILE A 12 8.15 -18.30 -12.13
C ILE A 12 8.13 -17.71 -10.74
N VAL A 13 7.08 -16.93 -10.40
CA VAL A 13 6.93 -16.31 -9.08
C VAL A 13 6.95 -17.36 -7.97
N ASN A 14 6.12 -18.41 -8.06
CA ASN A 14 6.06 -19.45 -7.02
C ASN A 14 7.32 -20.30 -6.91
N ARG A 15 8.17 -20.34 -7.93
CA ARG A 15 9.39 -21.15 -7.92
C ARG A 15 10.64 -20.36 -7.52
N TRP A 16 10.69 -19.06 -7.83
CA TRP A 16 11.90 -18.25 -7.73
C TRP A 16 11.79 -17.08 -6.78
N LEU A 17 10.58 -16.75 -6.30
CA LEU A 17 10.37 -15.64 -5.36
C LEU A 17 10.42 -16.17 -3.92
N PRO A 18 11.54 -16.01 -3.18
CA PRO A 18 11.61 -16.31 -1.77
C PRO A 18 10.79 -15.32 -0.95
N ASP A 19 10.72 -15.56 0.35
CA ASP A 19 10.12 -14.61 1.28
C ASP A 19 10.72 -13.21 1.14
N PRO A 20 9.93 -12.13 1.18
CA PRO A 20 10.40 -10.75 1.06
C PRO A 20 11.52 -10.36 2.01
N PHE A 21 11.58 -10.98 3.19
CA PHE A 21 12.67 -10.77 4.12
C PHE A 21 14.02 -11.25 3.58
N LEU A 22 14.04 -12.41 2.91
CA LEU A 22 15.25 -12.92 2.27
C LEU A 22 15.71 -12.00 1.13
N PHE A 23 14.78 -11.38 0.42
CA PHE A 23 15.12 -10.35 -0.57
C PHE A 23 15.76 -9.12 0.07
N ALA A 24 15.28 -8.66 1.20
CA ALA A 24 15.90 -7.55 1.93
C ALA A 24 17.35 -7.86 2.30
N ILE A 25 17.64 -9.11 2.70
CA ILE A 25 19.01 -9.57 2.98
C ILE A 25 19.84 -9.60 1.70
N ILE A 26 19.34 -10.21 0.63
CA ILE A 26 20.08 -10.28 -0.66
C ILE A 26 20.37 -8.87 -1.19
N LEU A 27 19.36 -7.99 -1.16
CA LEU A 27 19.52 -6.59 -1.60
C LEU A 27 20.53 -5.84 -0.74
N THR A 28 20.55 -6.07 0.59
CA THR A 28 21.57 -5.51 1.47
C THR A 28 22.97 -5.89 1.02
N ILE A 29 23.21 -7.18 0.69
CA ILE A 29 24.51 -7.67 0.23
C ILE A 29 24.88 -7.04 -1.14
N VAL A 30 23.93 -7.00 -2.07
CA VAL A 30 24.14 -6.40 -3.41
C VAL A 30 24.49 -4.93 -3.30
N VAL A 31 23.73 -4.16 -2.49
CA VAL A 31 23.99 -2.72 -2.30
C VAL A 31 25.30 -2.48 -1.57
N PHE A 32 25.64 -3.32 -0.58
CA PHE A 32 26.94 -3.26 0.12
C PHE A 32 28.11 -3.42 -0.85
N ILE A 33 28.05 -4.43 -1.73
CA ILE A 33 29.10 -4.67 -2.74
C ILE A 33 29.14 -3.52 -3.76
N ALA A 34 27.97 -3.06 -4.22
CA ALA A 34 27.88 -1.96 -5.16
C ALA A 34 28.44 -0.65 -4.59
N ALA A 35 28.14 -0.33 -3.32
CA ALA A 35 28.69 0.83 -2.63
C ALA A 35 30.21 0.71 -2.47
N MET A 36 30.73 -0.45 -2.09
CA MET A 36 32.14 -0.70 -1.93
C MET A 36 32.91 -0.48 -3.26
N ILE A 37 32.37 -0.98 -4.37
CA ILE A 37 32.99 -0.84 -5.70
C ILE A 37 32.80 0.59 -6.23
N GLY A 38 31.60 1.14 -6.19
CA GLY A 38 31.25 2.44 -6.79
C GLY A 38 31.91 3.62 -6.06
N THR A 39 31.95 3.56 -4.73
CA THR A 39 32.47 4.67 -3.91
C THR A 39 33.90 4.44 -3.39
N GLN A 40 34.49 3.26 -3.62
CA GLN A 40 35.82 2.85 -3.12
C GLN A 40 35.94 2.93 -1.59
N GLN A 41 34.84 2.78 -0.86
CA GLN A 41 34.84 2.77 0.60
C GLN A 41 35.24 1.40 1.16
N GLY A 42 35.95 1.42 2.28
CA GLY A 42 36.32 0.20 2.98
C GLY A 42 35.13 -0.49 3.65
N PRO A 43 35.17 -1.82 3.85
CA PRO A 43 34.06 -2.59 4.39
C PRO A 43 33.64 -2.14 5.80
N VAL A 44 34.60 -1.70 6.63
CA VAL A 44 34.30 -1.24 8.01
C VAL A 44 33.46 0.03 8.00
N ALA A 45 33.74 0.98 7.10
CA ALA A 45 32.95 2.21 6.97
C ALA A 45 31.52 1.89 6.54
N LEU A 46 31.34 0.98 5.57
CA LEU A 46 30.04 0.56 5.08
C LEU A 46 29.24 -0.24 6.13
N VAL A 47 29.90 -1.13 6.90
CA VAL A 47 29.22 -1.83 8.04
C VAL A 47 28.74 -0.81 9.07
N ASN A 48 29.53 0.22 9.36
CA ASN A 48 29.11 1.29 10.26
C ASN A 48 27.93 2.10 9.66
N ALA A 49 27.98 2.45 8.37
CA ALA A 49 26.88 3.14 7.70
C ALA A 49 25.58 2.34 7.72
N TRP A 50 25.67 1.03 7.51
CA TRP A 50 24.54 0.12 7.56
C TRP A 50 23.95 -0.01 8.97
N GLY A 51 24.79 -0.21 10.00
CA GLY A 51 24.38 -0.64 11.34
C GLY A 51 24.19 0.47 12.37
N ASN A 52 24.55 1.73 12.05
CA ASN A 52 24.43 2.84 12.99
C ASN A 52 22.96 3.27 13.20
N SER A 53 22.73 4.24 14.10
CA SER A 53 21.39 4.72 14.45
C SER A 53 20.63 5.41 13.29
N LYS A 54 21.34 6.00 12.33
CA LYS A 54 20.75 6.58 11.10
C LYS A 54 20.58 5.54 9.98
N GLY A 55 21.33 4.43 10.03
CA GLY A 55 21.20 3.26 9.16
C GLY A 55 20.10 2.33 9.66
N PHE A 56 20.45 1.15 10.19
CA PHE A 56 19.55 0.03 10.52
C PHE A 56 18.32 0.42 11.37
N TRP A 57 18.46 1.38 12.27
CA TRP A 57 17.38 1.85 13.14
C TRP A 57 16.77 3.17 12.71
N GLY A 58 17.20 3.74 11.59
CA GLY A 58 16.77 5.07 11.13
C GLY A 58 15.29 5.21 10.78
N LEU A 59 14.61 4.10 10.48
CA LEU A 59 13.19 4.10 10.10
C LEU A 59 12.24 3.52 11.16
N LEU A 60 12.63 3.42 12.44
CA LEU A 60 11.78 2.83 13.48
C LEU A 60 10.42 3.53 13.61
N SER A 61 10.40 4.86 13.65
CA SER A 61 9.16 5.63 13.74
C SER A 61 8.25 5.39 12.54
N PHE A 62 8.83 5.42 11.35
CA PHE A 62 8.10 5.18 10.10
C PHE A 62 7.59 3.73 9.99
N SER A 63 8.39 2.75 10.41
CA SER A 63 7.98 1.34 10.49
C SER A 63 6.75 1.16 11.38
N MET A 64 6.73 1.79 12.56
CA MET A 64 5.58 1.75 13.47
C MET A 64 4.35 2.42 12.85
N GLN A 65 4.51 3.58 12.19
CA GLN A 65 3.41 4.25 11.49
C GLN A 65 2.78 3.35 10.43
N MET A 66 3.60 2.64 9.64
CA MET A 66 3.14 1.71 8.60
C MET A 66 2.43 0.48 9.18
N ALA A 67 2.97 -0.07 10.27
CA ALA A 67 2.32 -1.17 10.98
C ALA A 67 0.93 -0.76 11.49
N LEU A 68 0.81 0.46 12.03
CA LEU A 68 -0.46 1.01 12.49
C LEU A 68 -1.46 1.21 11.34
N VAL A 69 -1.06 1.70 10.16
CA VAL A 69 -1.98 1.81 9.00
C VAL A 69 -2.66 0.47 8.71
N LEU A 70 -1.87 -0.62 8.67
CA LEU A 70 -2.41 -1.96 8.41
C LEU A 70 -3.32 -2.45 9.52
N VAL A 71 -2.86 -2.38 10.77
CA VAL A 71 -3.56 -2.94 11.94
C VAL A 71 -4.86 -2.18 12.19
N LEU A 72 -4.81 -0.84 12.20
CA LEU A 72 -6.00 -0.01 12.45
C LEU A 72 -7.04 -0.13 11.33
N GLY A 73 -6.59 -0.17 10.07
CA GLY A 73 -7.47 -0.39 8.92
C GLY A 73 -8.15 -1.75 8.95
N SER A 74 -7.40 -2.81 9.25
CA SER A 74 -7.93 -4.19 9.38
C SER A 74 -8.93 -4.30 10.55
N ALA A 75 -8.59 -3.75 11.72
CA ALA A 75 -9.48 -3.73 12.87
C ALA A 75 -10.78 -2.97 12.56
N MET A 76 -10.71 -1.83 11.87
CA MET A 76 -11.90 -1.09 11.46
C MET A 76 -12.80 -1.90 10.52
N ALA A 77 -12.22 -2.62 9.55
CA ALA A 77 -12.98 -3.44 8.62
C ALA A 77 -13.74 -4.59 9.31
N SER A 78 -13.22 -5.11 10.43
CA SER A 78 -13.85 -6.18 11.21
C SER A 78 -15.05 -5.73 12.05
N ALA A 79 -15.28 -4.41 12.20
CA ALA A 79 -16.40 -3.88 12.98
C ALA A 79 -17.76 -4.33 12.42
N LYS A 80 -18.72 -4.67 13.33
CA LYS A 80 -20.07 -5.11 12.95
C LYS A 80 -20.77 -4.12 12.01
N ILE A 81 -20.60 -2.83 12.25
CA ILE A 81 -21.20 -1.77 11.43
C ILE A 81 -20.63 -1.83 10.01
N CYS A 82 -19.32 -2.01 9.86
CA CYS A 82 -18.68 -2.18 8.55
C CYS A 82 -19.18 -3.44 7.85
N LYS A 83 -19.25 -4.59 8.53
CA LYS A 83 -19.78 -5.84 7.97
C LYS A 83 -21.22 -5.68 7.50
N ARG A 84 -22.08 -5.01 8.30
CA ARG A 84 -23.48 -4.72 7.90
C ARG A 84 -23.56 -3.79 6.69
N ALA A 85 -22.74 -2.74 6.63
CA ALA A 85 -22.67 -1.85 5.48
C ALA A 85 -22.22 -2.59 4.22
N LEU A 86 -21.23 -3.45 4.30
CA LEU A 86 -20.78 -4.30 3.18
C LEU A 86 -21.88 -5.26 2.74
N GLY A 87 -22.64 -5.87 3.68
CA GLY A 87 -23.79 -6.69 3.39
C GLY A 87 -24.91 -5.92 2.68
N ALA A 88 -25.18 -4.67 3.10
CA ALA A 88 -26.15 -3.80 2.42
C ALA A 88 -25.70 -3.45 0.99
N ILE A 89 -24.41 -3.12 0.80
CA ILE A 89 -23.83 -2.88 -0.53
C ILE A 89 -23.92 -4.14 -1.40
N ALA A 90 -23.57 -5.31 -0.85
CA ALA A 90 -23.66 -6.58 -1.56
C ALA A 90 -25.10 -6.89 -2.03
N SER A 91 -26.14 -6.39 -1.33
CA SER A 91 -27.54 -6.56 -1.74
C SER A 91 -27.91 -5.83 -3.04
N LEU A 92 -27.08 -4.89 -3.48
CA LEU A 92 -27.25 -4.21 -4.77
C LEU A 92 -26.78 -5.05 -5.96
N ALA A 93 -25.97 -6.09 -5.71
CA ALA A 93 -25.53 -7.02 -6.73
C ALA A 93 -26.64 -8.02 -7.06
N LYS A 94 -27.19 -7.96 -8.27
CA LYS A 94 -28.31 -8.78 -8.73
C LYS A 94 -27.89 -9.83 -9.77
N ASP A 95 -26.78 -9.60 -10.44
CA ASP A 95 -26.25 -10.42 -11.52
C ASP A 95 -24.71 -10.36 -11.55
N LYS A 96 -24.10 -11.17 -12.40
CA LYS A 96 -22.63 -11.23 -12.57
C LYS A 96 -22.02 -9.88 -12.87
N LYS A 97 -22.70 -9.05 -13.68
CA LYS A 97 -22.20 -7.73 -14.08
C LYS A 97 -22.16 -6.80 -12.87
N SER A 98 -23.29 -6.62 -12.21
CA SER A 98 -23.36 -5.78 -11.01
C SER A 98 -22.47 -6.29 -9.88
N ALA A 99 -22.30 -7.61 -9.73
CA ALA A 99 -21.39 -8.22 -8.77
C ALA A 99 -19.94 -7.74 -8.97
N ILE A 100 -19.42 -7.87 -10.20
CA ILE A 100 -18.04 -7.45 -10.52
C ILE A 100 -17.87 -5.93 -10.43
N LEU A 101 -18.83 -5.17 -10.99
CA LEU A 101 -18.76 -3.70 -10.99
C LEU A 101 -18.75 -3.13 -9.59
N ILE A 102 -19.69 -3.54 -8.74
CA ILE A 102 -19.84 -3.05 -7.37
C ILE A 102 -18.62 -3.45 -6.53
N THR A 103 -18.19 -4.71 -6.62
CA THR A 103 -17.04 -5.19 -5.86
C THR A 103 -15.78 -4.43 -6.23
N THR A 104 -15.50 -4.24 -7.52
CA THR A 104 -14.33 -3.46 -7.97
C THR A 104 -14.41 -2.02 -7.49
N PHE A 105 -15.54 -1.34 -7.75
CA PHE A 105 -15.71 0.08 -7.44
C PHE A 105 -15.57 0.37 -5.95
N VAL A 106 -16.28 -0.39 -5.12
CA VAL A 106 -16.27 -0.20 -3.66
C VAL A 106 -14.91 -0.54 -3.07
N SER A 107 -14.29 -1.65 -3.49
CA SER A 107 -12.95 -2.02 -3.02
C SER A 107 -11.90 -0.98 -3.39
N THR A 108 -12.01 -0.39 -4.58
CA THR A 108 -11.12 0.68 -5.04
C THR A 108 -11.25 1.92 -4.13
N ILE A 109 -12.47 2.36 -3.82
CA ILE A 109 -12.69 3.46 -2.87
C ILE A 109 -12.14 3.13 -1.48
N CYS A 110 -12.41 1.93 -0.96
CA CYS A 110 -11.92 1.50 0.34
C CYS A 110 -10.39 1.50 0.41
N CYS A 111 -9.71 1.03 -0.64
CA CYS A 111 -8.24 1.03 -0.72
C CYS A 111 -7.66 2.46 -0.85
N TRP A 112 -8.36 3.35 -1.54
CA TRP A 112 -7.96 4.76 -1.64
C TRP A 112 -8.08 5.49 -0.29
N LEU A 113 -9.10 5.16 0.51
CA LEU A 113 -9.26 5.72 1.86
C LEU A 113 -8.18 5.18 2.81
N ASN A 114 -8.05 3.85 2.89
CA ASN A 114 -7.00 3.19 3.67
C ASN A 114 -6.77 1.80 3.09
N TRP A 115 -5.51 1.51 2.73
CA TRP A 115 -5.16 0.27 2.08
C TRP A 115 -5.38 -0.97 2.97
N GLY A 116 -5.10 -0.90 4.27
CA GLY A 116 -5.33 -2.01 5.21
C GLY A 116 -6.84 -2.31 5.37
N PHE A 117 -7.67 -1.26 5.49
CA PHE A 117 -9.12 -1.38 5.47
C PHE A 117 -9.62 -1.96 4.15
N GLY A 118 -9.15 -1.41 3.03
CA GLY A 118 -9.63 -1.78 1.70
C GLY A 118 -9.37 -3.22 1.33
N LEU A 119 -8.19 -3.78 1.67
CA LEU A 119 -7.87 -5.19 1.42
C LEU A 119 -8.85 -6.14 2.12
N ILE A 120 -9.14 -5.89 3.39
CA ILE A 120 -10.04 -6.74 4.19
C ILE A 120 -11.50 -6.51 3.80
N ALA A 121 -11.92 -5.24 3.73
CA ALA A 121 -13.31 -4.88 3.37
C ALA A 121 -13.66 -5.37 1.95
N GLY A 122 -12.72 -5.28 0.99
CA GLY A 122 -12.91 -5.79 -0.36
C GLY A 122 -13.11 -7.29 -0.40
N ALA A 123 -12.32 -8.06 0.33
CA ALA A 123 -12.45 -9.51 0.40
C ALA A 123 -13.76 -9.93 1.08
N LEU A 124 -14.14 -9.25 2.17
CA LEU A 124 -15.42 -9.49 2.85
C LEU A 124 -16.61 -9.16 1.95
N LEU A 125 -16.56 -8.01 1.24
CA LEU A 125 -17.59 -7.64 0.27
C LEU A 125 -17.74 -8.70 -0.83
N ALA A 126 -16.63 -9.19 -1.37
CA ALA A 126 -16.67 -10.23 -2.39
C ALA A 126 -17.32 -11.52 -1.88
N LYS A 127 -17.05 -11.94 -0.64
CA LYS A 127 -17.76 -13.08 -0.02
C LYS A 127 -19.25 -12.84 0.11
N GLU A 128 -19.66 -11.65 0.58
CA GLU A 128 -21.08 -11.28 0.70
C GLU A 128 -21.80 -11.24 -0.65
N VAL A 129 -21.13 -10.73 -1.69
CA VAL A 129 -21.65 -10.74 -3.07
C VAL A 129 -21.77 -12.17 -3.60
N ALA A 130 -20.76 -13.04 -3.38
CA ALA A 130 -20.81 -14.45 -3.80
C ALA A 130 -21.94 -15.25 -3.14
N ARG A 131 -22.33 -14.91 -1.89
CA ARG A 131 -23.50 -15.51 -1.24
C ARG A 131 -24.81 -15.22 -1.99
N ARG A 132 -24.91 -14.06 -2.62
CA ARG A 132 -26.12 -13.56 -3.29
C ARG A 132 -26.15 -13.92 -4.77
N VAL A 133 -25.03 -13.76 -5.46
CA VAL A 133 -24.87 -14.02 -6.89
C VAL A 133 -24.02 -15.28 -7.07
N ARG A 134 -24.68 -16.44 -7.00
CA ARG A 134 -23.99 -17.76 -6.97
C ARG A 134 -23.34 -18.17 -8.28
N ASP A 135 -23.74 -17.58 -9.40
CA ASP A 135 -23.25 -17.88 -10.74
C ASP A 135 -22.12 -16.96 -11.20
N VAL A 136 -21.59 -16.07 -10.32
CA VAL A 136 -20.43 -15.26 -10.60
C VAL A 136 -19.14 -16.10 -10.52
N ASP A 137 -18.16 -15.79 -11.36
CA ASP A 137 -16.82 -16.39 -11.24
C ASP A 137 -16.14 -15.89 -9.95
N TYR A 138 -15.97 -16.80 -8.99
CA TYR A 138 -15.45 -16.44 -7.67
C TYR A 138 -13.99 -16.00 -7.67
N PRO A 139 -13.07 -16.66 -8.42
CA PRO A 139 -11.71 -16.16 -8.57
C PRO A 139 -11.65 -14.75 -9.17
N LEU A 140 -12.45 -14.45 -10.19
CA LEU A 140 -12.52 -13.10 -10.75
C LEU A 140 -13.12 -12.10 -9.76
N LEU A 141 -14.13 -12.48 -9.00
CA LEU A 141 -14.75 -11.62 -7.99
C LEU A 141 -13.72 -11.21 -6.91
N ILE A 142 -12.89 -12.15 -6.44
CA ILE A 142 -11.80 -11.88 -5.51
C ILE A 142 -10.67 -11.06 -6.17
N ALA A 143 -10.34 -11.36 -7.42
CA ALA A 143 -9.40 -10.53 -8.19
C ALA A 143 -9.92 -9.10 -8.35
N SER A 144 -11.22 -8.93 -8.56
CA SER A 144 -11.88 -7.62 -8.65
C SER A 144 -11.83 -6.84 -7.33
N ALA A 145 -11.99 -7.52 -6.20
CA ALA A 145 -11.79 -6.92 -4.88
C ALA A 145 -10.34 -6.48 -4.68
N TYR A 146 -9.38 -7.36 -4.98
CA TYR A 146 -7.96 -7.06 -4.80
C TYR A 146 -7.46 -6.01 -5.81
N SER A 147 -8.02 -5.93 -7.01
CA SER A 147 -7.62 -4.93 -8.01
C SER A 147 -7.77 -3.49 -7.50
N GLY A 148 -8.68 -3.23 -6.56
CA GLY A 148 -8.81 -1.94 -5.90
C GLY A 148 -7.54 -1.48 -5.18
N PHE A 149 -6.68 -2.40 -4.79
CA PHE A 149 -5.40 -2.10 -4.15
C PHE A 149 -4.42 -1.38 -5.08
N VAL A 150 -4.63 -1.37 -6.41
CA VAL A 150 -3.75 -0.71 -7.38
C VAL A 150 -3.65 0.81 -7.21
N ILE A 151 -4.52 1.46 -6.44
CA ILE A 151 -4.50 2.91 -6.20
C ILE A 151 -4.23 3.30 -4.74
N TRP A 152 -3.82 2.36 -3.91
CA TRP A 152 -3.65 2.60 -2.47
C TRP A 152 -2.62 3.68 -2.14
N HIS A 153 -1.53 3.72 -2.90
CA HIS A 153 -0.42 4.66 -2.67
C HIS A 153 -0.72 6.07 -3.22
N ALA A 154 -1.70 6.16 -4.13
CA ALA A 154 -2.27 7.41 -4.62
C ALA A 154 -3.39 7.96 -3.72
N GLY A 155 -3.67 7.30 -2.59
CA GLY A 155 -4.77 7.57 -1.66
C GLY A 155 -4.34 8.13 -0.31
N LEU A 156 -5.34 8.25 0.58
CA LEU A 156 -5.22 8.93 1.88
C LEU A 156 -4.33 8.20 2.91
N SER A 157 -3.91 6.98 2.63
CA SER A 157 -2.97 6.21 3.45
C SER A 157 -1.69 5.84 2.70
N GLY A 158 -1.42 6.49 1.58
CA GLY A 158 -0.20 6.32 0.81
C GLY A 158 1.04 6.68 1.63
N SER A 159 1.97 5.73 1.80
CA SER A 159 3.12 5.93 2.68
C SER A 159 4.07 7.02 2.18
N ILE A 160 4.40 7.02 0.89
CA ILE A 160 5.33 8.00 0.29
C ILE A 160 4.74 9.41 0.31
N PRO A 161 3.53 9.69 -0.23
CA PRO A 161 3.01 11.04 -0.21
C PRO A 161 2.75 11.59 1.19
N LEU A 162 2.38 10.75 2.17
CA LEU A 162 2.19 11.19 3.55
C LEU A 162 3.52 11.43 4.27
N GLN A 163 4.57 10.65 3.95
CA GLN A 163 5.91 10.91 4.46
C GLN A 163 6.47 12.23 3.91
N MET A 164 6.24 12.51 2.63
CA MET A 164 6.63 13.77 2.00
C MET A 164 5.83 14.97 2.54
N GLY A 165 4.57 14.74 2.93
CA GLY A 165 3.68 15.75 3.52
C GLY A 165 3.98 16.06 4.98
N ALA A 166 4.74 15.21 5.68
CA ALA A 166 5.10 15.43 7.08
C ALA A 166 6.01 16.66 7.28
N GLU A 167 5.92 17.29 8.44
CA GLU A 167 6.77 18.45 8.77
C GLU A 167 8.27 18.11 8.75
N THR A 168 8.60 16.89 9.12
CA THR A 168 9.99 16.37 9.08
C THR A 168 10.47 16.08 7.66
N GLY A 169 9.57 15.75 6.73
CA GLY A 169 9.93 15.32 5.39
C GLY A 169 10.80 14.07 5.36
N THR A 170 11.65 13.98 4.34
CA THR A 170 12.68 12.94 4.21
C THR A 170 14.05 13.61 4.04
N GLU A 171 14.97 13.37 4.96
CA GLU A 171 16.35 13.89 4.87
C GLU A 171 17.20 12.90 4.04
N ILE A 172 17.84 13.42 2.99
CA ILE A 172 18.74 12.68 2.12
C ILE A 172 19.96 13.56 1.84
N LEU A 173 21.17 13.09 2.13
CA LEU A 173 22.43 13.83 1.93
C LEU A 173 22.40 15.25 2.54
N GLY A 174 21.79 15.39 3.71
CA GLY A 174 21.65 16.68 4.40
C GLY A 174 20.58 17.62 3.84
N VAL A 175 19.86 17.22 2.79
CA VAL A 175 18.75 17.98 2.21
C VAL A 175 17.42 17.37 2.67
N VAL A 176 16.49 18.20 3.14
CA VAL A 176 15.15 17.78 3.51
C VAL A 176 14.20 17.97 2.34
N TYR A 177 13.69 16.86 1.83
CA TYR A 177 12.69 16.82 0.76
C TYR A 177 11.28 16.77 1.33
N ARG A 178 10.42 17.67 0.86
CA ARG A 178 9.03 17.79 1.29
C ARG A 178 8.11 18.11 0.11
N ALA A 179 6.90 17.59 0.16
CA ALA A 179 5.85 17.91 -0.79
C ALA A 179 4.49 17.86 -0.08
N PRO A 180 3.72 18.96 -0.04
CA PRO A 180 2.41 18.97 0.57
C PRO A 180 1.46 18.03 -0.17
N THR A 181 0.42 17.53 0.51
CA THR A 181 -0.54 16.59 -0.09
C THR A 181 -1.29 17.19 -1.29
N SER A 182 -1.37 18.52 -1.40
CA SER A 182 -1.91 19.22 -2.57
C SER A 182 -1.10 19.02 -3.85
N THR A 183 0.21 18.76 -3.75
CA THR A 183 1.09 18.47 -4.89
C THR A 183 1.34 16.97 -5.09
N THR A 184 0.73 16.12 -4.27
CA THR A 184 0.84 14.65 -4.35
C THR A 184 -0.54 14.01 -4.49
N ILE A 185 -1.18 13.61 -3.37
CA ILE A 185 -2.47 12.91 -3.34
C ILE A 185 -3.57 13.72 -4.03
N PHE A 186 -3.64 15.03 -3.74
CA PHE A 186 -4.68 15.93 -4.25
C PHE A 186 -4.27 16.69 -5.50
N HIS A 187 -3.11 16.39 -6.09
CA HIS A 187 -2.74 16.98 -7.38
C HIS A 187 -3.74 16.56 -8.47
N PRO A 188 -4.21 17.48 -9.34
CA PRO A 188 -5.23 17.18 -10.35
C PRO A 188 -4.90 15.99 -11.24
N MET A 189 -3.63 15.81 -11.64
CA MET A 189 -3.23 14.64 -12.46
C MET A 189 -3.30 13.33 -11.69
N ASN A 190 -2.94 13.31 -10.39
CA ASN A 190 -3.11 12.12 -9.58
C ASN A 190 -4.59 11.77 -9.44
N LEU A 191 -5.44 12.76 -9.14
CA LEU A 191 -6.88 12.54 -9.04
C LEU A 191 -7.50 12.10 -10.36
N LEU A 192 -7.01 12.62 -11.50
CA LEU A 192 -7.46 12.18 -12.82
C LEU A 192 -7.10 10.72 -13.08
N MET A 193 -5.86 10.29 -12.81
CA MET A 193 -5.45 8.88 -12.94
C MET A 193 -6.30 7.97 -12.04
N VAL A 194 -6.52 8.37 -10.78
CA VAL A 194 -7.39 7.65 -9.83
C VAL A 194 -8.82 7.58 -10.36
N ALA A 195 -9.39 8.68 -10.86
CA ALA A 195 -10.74 8.71 -11.41
C ALA A 195 -10.89 7.80 -12.64
N VAL A 196 -9.91 7.82 -13.55
CA VAL A 196 -9.91 6.93 -14.72
C VAL A 196 -9.90 5.46 -14.27
N ILE A 197 -9.06 5.08 -13.32
CA ILE A 197 -9.02 3.71 -12.79
C ILE A 197 -10.33 3.37 -12.09
N LEU A 198 -10.84 4.23 -11.22
CA LEU A 198 -12.09 4.01 -10.48
C LEU A 198 -13.28 3.75 -11.40
N LEU A 199 -13.35 4.46 -12.54
CA LEU A 199 -14.49 4.36 -13.46
C LEU A 199 -14.32 3.28 -14.52
N VAL A 200 -13.10 3.05 -15.01
CA VAL A 200 -12.84 2.14 -16.15
C VAL A 200 -12.48 0.74 -15.68
N MET A 201 -11.73 0.58 -14.58
CA MET A 201 -11.29 -0.73 -14.09
C MET A 201 -12.47 -1.69 -13.76
N PRO A 202 -13.61 -1.25 -13.21
CA PRO A 202 -14.77 -2.14 -13.05
C PRO A 202 -15.24 -2.74 -14.38
N LEU A 203 -15.21 -1.97 -15.47
CA LEU A 203 -15.58 -2.44 -16.81
C LEU A 203 -14.55 -3.41 -17.37
N VAL A 204 -13.25 -3.13 -17.16
CA VAL A 204 -12.16 -4.05 -17.53
C VAL A 204 -12.31 -5.37 -16.79
N ASN A 205 -12.56 -5.35 -15.49
CA ASN A 205 -12.78 -6.56 -14.69
C ASN A 205 -14.00 -7.34 -15.17
N TYR A 206 -15.12 -6.66 -15.44
CA TYR A 206 -16.30 -7.33 -15.97
C TYR A 206 -16.04 -7.97 -17.34
N ALA A 207 -15.31 -7.32 -18.23
CA ALA A 207 -14.95 -7.86 -19.53
C ALA A 207 -14.11 -9.15 -19.47
N MET A 208 -13.46 -9.42 -18.34
CA MET A 208 -12.71 -10.66 -18.08
C MET A 208 -13.58 -11.83 -17.61
N HIS A 209 -14.89 -11.61 -17.35
CA HIS A 209 -15.76 -12.68 -16.85
C HIS A 209 -15.82 -13.84 -17.84
N PRO A 210 -15.49 -15.08 -17.39
CA PRO A 210 -15.56 -16.24 -18.28
C PRO A 210 -17.00 -16.55 -18.69
N ASP A 211 -17.14 -17.31 -19.78
CA ASP A 211 -18.41 -17.87 -20.16
C ASP A 211 -18.92 -18.89 -19.12
N THR A 212 -20.20 -19.24 -19.20
CA THR A 212 -20.86 -20.10 -18.19
C THR A 212 -20.19 -21.49 -18.08
N ALA A 213 -19.59 -22.00 -19.14
CA ALA A 213 -18.93 -23.31 -19.15
C ALA A 213 -17.58 -23.31 -18.38
N HIS A 214 -16.95 -22.14 -18.22
CA HIS A 214 -15.65 -21.99 -17.57
C HIS A 214 -15.73 -21.22 -16.24
N THR A 215 -16.93 -20.82 -15.81
CA THR A 215 -17.16 -20.11 -14.54
C THR A 215 -16.88 -21.04 -13.37
N ILE A 216 -16.06 -20.59 -12.42
CA ILE A 216 -15.74 -21.28 -11.17
C ILE A 216 -16.55 -20.63 -10.06
N THR A 217 -17.58 -21.31 -9.58
CA THR A 217 -18.43 -20.80 -8.48
C THR A 217 -17.76 -21.03 -7.13
N VAL A 218 -18.21 -20.28 -6.12
CA VAL A 218 -17.71 -20.41 -4.76
C VAL A 218 -18.14 -21.74 -4.11
N ASP A 219 -17.22 -22.37 -3.38
CA ASP A 219 -17.56 -23.49 -2.52
C ASP A 219 -18.38 -22.96 -1.31
N PRO A 220 -19.62 -23.48 -1.09
CA PRO A 220 -20.44 -23.06 0.04
C PRO A 220 -19.76 -23.14 1.41
N SER A 221 -18.83 -24.07 1.61
CA SER A 221 -18.07 -24.21 2.86
C SER A 221 -17.21 -22.99 3.19
N LEU A 222 -16.77 -22.23 2.17
CA LEU A 222 -15.99 -20.99 2.33
C LEU A 222 -16.85 -19.79 2.75
N LEU A 223 -18.16 -19.92 2.70
CA LEU A 223 -19.13 -18.86 3.03
C LEU A 223 -19.65 -18.93 4.47
N VAL A 224 -19.19 -19.88 5.27
CA VAL A 224 -19.57 -19.97 6.69
C VAL A 224 -19.11 -18.71 7.42
N GLU A 225 -19.96 -18.16 8.26
CA GLU A 225 -19.63 -17.02 9.11
C GLU A 225 -18.86 -17.49 10.35
N ASP A 226 -17.85 -16.72 10.76
CA ASP A 226 -17.21 -16.92 12.04
C ASP A 226 -18.21 -16.61 13.16
N GLU A 227 -18.22 -17.40 14.21
CA GLU A 227 -19.07 -17.16 15.38
C GLU A 227 -18.68 -15.83 16.05
N GLU A 228 -19.69 -15.04 16.39
CA GLU A 228 -19.46 -13.79 17.12
C GLU A 228 -18.92 -14.09 18.52
N ARG A 229 -17.82 -13.42 18.89
CA ARG A 229 -17.32 -13.48 20.28
C ARG A 229 -18.37 -12.95 21.26
N THR A 230 -18.72 -13.77 22.23
CA THR A 230 -19.55 -13.38 23.37
C THR A 230 -18.64 -13.01 24.53
N TYR A 231 -19.01 -11.96 25.28
CA TYR A 231 -18.23 -11.48 26.42
C TYR A 231 -19.03 -11.68 27.70
N ALA A 232 -18.45 -12.39 28.66
CA ALA A 232 -18.95 -12.41 30.02
C ALA A 232 -18.66 -11.04 30.69
N ILE A 233 -19.54 -10.56 31.57
CA ILE A 233 -19.39 -9.31 32.32
C ILE A 233 -19.67 -9.62 33.81
N ASP A 234 -18.94 -10.58 34.33
CA ASP A 234 -19.16 -11.12 35.65
C ASP A 234 -18.32 -10.43 36.71
N THR A 235 -17.09 -10.06 36.35
CA THR A 235 -16.11 -9.42 37.26
C THR A 235 -16.13 -7.89 37.17
N PRO A 236 -15.65 -7.18 38.24
CA PRO A 236 -15.47 -5.74 38.18
C PRO A 236 -14.53 -5.27 37.06
N ALA A 237 -13.48 -6.04 36.74
CA ALA A 237 -12.55 -5.74 35.65
C ALA A 237 -13.26 -5.75 34.27
N GLU A 238 -14.04 -6.78 33.99
CA GLU A 238 -14.82 -6.90 32.76
C GLU A 238 -15.84 -5.76 32.61
N ARG A 239 -16.46 -5.31 33.72
CA ARG A 239 -17.36 -4.13 33.73
C ARG A 239 -16.63 -2.85 33.36
N ILE A 240 -15.37 -2.67 33.78
CA ILE A 240 -14.53 -1.52 33.44
C ILE A 240 -14.15 -1.59 31.96
N GLU A 241 -13.76 -2.76 31.46
CA GLU A 241 -13.38 -2.99 30.05
C GLU A 241 -14.52 -2.65 29.06
N HIS A 242 -15.78 -2.89 29.48
CA HIS A 242 -16.98 -2.58 28.68
C HIS A 242 -17.64 -1.24 29.04
N ASN A 243 -16.95 -0.37 29.81
CA ASN A 243 -17.52 0.87 30.32
C ASN A 243 -17.73 1.91 29.19
N LYS A 244 -18.99 2.27 28.97
CA LYS A 244 -19.40 3.23 27.94
C LYS A 244 -18.96 4.67 28.22
N VAL A 245 -18.78 5.04 29.50
CA VAL A 245 -18.29 6.38 29.83
C VAL A 245 -16.82 6.52 29.47
N LEU A 246 -15.99 5.51 29.76
CA LEU A 246 -14.59 5.49 29.33
C LEU A 246 -14.47 5.51 27.80
N TRP A 247 -15.26 4.69 27.13
CA TRP A 247 -15.33 4.69 25.66
C TRP A 247 -15.68 6.08 25.12
N PHE A 248 -16.71 6.74 25.66
CA PHE A 248 -17.15 8.07 25.20
C PHE A 248 -16.08 9.14 25.45
N ILE A 249 -15.49 9.18 26.67
CA ILE A 249 -14.42 10.14 26.99
C ILE A 249 -13.22 9.95 26.05
N THR A 250 -12.83 8.71 25.77
CA THR A 250 -11.74 8.40 24.83
C THR A 250 -12.04 8.97 23.44
N LEU A 251 -13.27 8.79 22.93
CA LEU A 251 -13.67 9.34 21.63
C LEU A 251 -13.65 10.88 21.62
N VAL A 252 -14.18 11.51 22.68
CA VAL A 252 -14.19 12.99 22.78
C VAL A 252 -12.76 13.54 22.72
N LEU A 253 -11.82 12.95 23.45
CA LEU A 253 -10.41 13.38 23.44
C LEU A 253 -9.78 13.22 22.04
N GLY A 254 -10.00 12.08 21.39
CA GLY A 254 -9.43 11.83 20.07
C GLY A 254 -10.01 12.73 18.98
N PHE A 255 -11.33 12.82 18.89
CA PHE A 255 -11.97 13.68 17.88
C PHE A 255 -11.72 15.17 18.14
N ALA A 256 -11.63 15.61 19.41
CA ALA A 256 -11.25 16.97 19.73
C ALA A 256 -9.86 17.33 19.18
N TYR A 257 -8.88 16.43 19.33
CA TYR A 257 -7.55 16.65 18.75
C TYR A 257 -7.57 16.64 17.22
N ILE A 258 -8.32 15.74 16.58
CA ILE A 258 -8.45 15.70 15.12
C ILE A 258 -9.02 17.01 14.59
N VAL A 259 -10.08 17.53 15.24
CA VAL A 259 -10.66 18.83 14.89
C VAL A 259 -9.66 19.97 15.12
N TYR A 260 -8.96 19.97 16.25
CA TYR A 260 -7.91 20.95 16.56
C TYR A 260 -6.80 20.95 15.51
N HIS A 261 -6.33 19.76 15.08
CA HIS A 261 -5.30 19.62 14.06
C HIS A 261 -5.72 20.30 12.75
N PHE A 262 -6.91 19.98 12.23
CA PHE A 262 -7.40 20.60 10.97
C PHE A 262 -7.72 22.09 11.12
N ALA A 263 -8.15 22.54 12.28
CA ALA A 263 -8.40 23.95 12.54
C ALA A 263 -7.11 24.78 12.58
N THR A 264 -6.00 24.20 13.05
CA THR A 264 -4.73 24.92 13.24
C THR A 264 -3.72 24.71 12.10
N LYS A 265 -3.68 23.52 11.49
CA LYS A 265 -2.71 23.17 10.44
C LYS A 265 -3.33 23.09 9.04
N GLY A 266 -4.63 23.38 8.91
CA GLY A 266 -5.36 23.22 7.65
C GLY A 266 -5.49 21.77 7.24
N PHE A 267 -5.85 21.53 5.97
CA PHE A 267 -6.06 20.18 5.43
C PHE A 267 -4.74 19.57 4.95
N ASN A 268 -3.76 19.45 5.86
CA ASN A 268 -2.51 18.73 5.60
C ASN A 268 -2.55 17.36 6.29
N LEU A 269 -2.36 16.30 5.50
CA LEU A 269 -2.36 14.93 5.99
C LEU A 269 -0.93 14.42 6.11
N ASP A 270 -0.65 13.78 7.22
CA ASP A 270 0.53 12.94 7.46
C ASP A 270 0.12 11.58 8.05
N LEU A 271 1.07 10.66 8.18
CA LEU A 271 0.79 9.31 8.70
C LEU A 271 0.24 9.31 10.14
N ASN A 272 0.62 10.28 10.96
CA ASN A 272 0.18 10.33 12.36
C ASN A 272 -1.29 10.70 12.46
N ILE A 273 -1.71 11.77 11.76
CA ILE A 273 -3.12 12.19 11.79
C ILE A 273 -4.02 11.17 11.09
N VAL A 274 -3.57 10.54 10.00
CA VAL A 274 -4.32 9.47 9.33
C VAL A 274 -4.48 8.27 10.26
N ASN A 275 -3.41 7.80 10.91
CA ASN A 275 -3.48 6.72 11.88
C ASN A 275 -4.41 7.07 13.06
N MET A 276 -4.36 8.31 13.54
CA MET A 276 -5.25 8.77 14.61
C MET A 276 -6.71 8.75 14.19
N ILE A 277 -7.04 9.22 12.99
CA ILE A 277 -8.39 9.15 12.43
C ILE A 277 -8.90 7.71 12.39
N PHE A 278 -8.10 6.78 11.83
CA PHE A 278 -8.50 5.37 11.74
C PHE A 278 -8.61 4.69 13.09
N MET A 279 -7.75 5.04 14.05
CA MET A 279 -7.83 4.54 15.43
C MET A 279 -9.18 4.93 16.07
N PHE A 280 -9.51 6.22 16.08
CA PHE A 280 -10.72 6.70 16.75
C PHE A 280 -12.00 6.34 16.00
N LEU A 281 -11.97 6.25 14.67
CA LEU A 281 -13.06 5.66 13.90
C LEU A 281 -13.23 4.17 14.22
N GLY A 282 -12.15 3.42 14.35
CA GLY A 282 -12.19 2.02 14.74
C GLY A 282 -12.84 1.84 16.12
N ILE A 283 -12.43 2.61 17.13
CA ILE A 283 -13.04 2.61 18.47
C ILE A 283 -14.54 2.93 18.40
N LEU A 284 -14.90 3.96 17.64
CA LEU A 284 -16.29 4.37 17.43
C LEU A 284 -17.15 3.24 16.83
N LEU A 285 -16.67 2.62 15.75
CA LEU A 285 -17.39 1.61 15.00
C LEU A 285 -17.54 0.26 15.72
N HIS A 286 -16.58 -0.08 16.59
CA HIS A 286 -16.70 -1.24 17.48
C HIS A 286 -17.69 -0.98 18.62
N GLY A 287 -17.91 0.29 19.01
CA GLY A 287 -18.84 0.69 20.05
C GLY A 287 -18.46 0.24 21.46
N ASP A 288 -17.27 -0.35 21.66
CA ASP A 288 -16.83 -0.94 22.90
C ASP A 288 -15.29 -1.07 22.91
N LEU A 289 -14.63 -0.71 24.03
CA LEU A 289 -13.16 -0.72 24.11
C LEU A 289 -12.60 -2.14 24.05
N ARG A 290 -13.21 -3.08 24.76
CA ARG A 290 -12.74 -4.47 24.78
C ARG A 290 -12.81 -5.12 23.40
N ARG A 291 -13.92 -4.92 22.69
CA ARG A 291 -14.07 -5.41 21.32
C ARG A 291 -13.02 -4.84 20.38
N TYR A 292 -12.67 -3.55 20.57
CA TYR A 292 -11.63 -2.93 19.76
C TYR A 292 -10.24 -3.48 20.07
N VAL A 293 -9.92 -3.72 21.35
CA VAL A 293 -8.66 -4.36 21.77
C VAL A 293 -8.50 -5.73 21.11
N ASP A 294 -9.55 -6.56 21.10
CA ASP A 294 -9.51 -7.87 20.49
C ASP A 294 -9.35 -7.78 18.96
N ALA A 295 -10.02 -6.82 18.31
CA ALA A 295 -9.84 -6.58 16.87
C ALA A 295 -8.41 -6.14 16.51
N ILE A 296 -7.77 -5.33 17.36
CA ILE A 296 -6.36 -4.95 17.21
C ILE A 296 -5.45 -6.16 17.38
N ALA A 297 -5.70 -7.01 18.40
CA ALA A 297 -4.91 -8.21 18.66
C ALA A 297 -4.98 -9.19 17.46
N ASP A 298 -6.17 -9.37 16.89
CA ASP A 298 -6.37 -10.22 15.71
C ASP A 298 -5.65 -9.66 14.47
N ALA A 299 -5.62 -8.34 14.30
CA ALA A 299 -4.98 -7.68 13.16
C ALA A 299 -3.45 -7.57 13.30
N ALA A 300 -2.91 -7.58 14.51
CA ALA A 300 -1.49 -7.28 14.80
C ALA A 300 -0.51 -8.24 14.12
N GLY A 301 -0.88 -9.52 13.98
CA GLY A 301 -0.05 -10.51 13.29
C GLY A 301 0.27 -10.15 11.83
N GLY A 302 -0.61 -9.37 11.17
CA GLY A 302 -0.39 -8.88 9.81
C GLY A 302 0.78 -7.91 9.68
N ALA A 303 1.20 -7.25 10.77
CA ALA A 303 2.30 -6.30 10.77
C ALA A 303 3.70 -6.92 10.92
N ALA A 304 3.81 -8.23 11.18
CA ALA A 304 5.08 -8.92 11.45
C ALA A 304 6.12 -8.69 10.33
N GLY A 305 5.72 -8.76 9.07
CA GLY A 305 6.60 -8.51 7.93
C GLY A 305 7.16 -7.09 7.91
N ILE A 306 6.35 -6.10 8.24
CA ILE A 306 6.76 -4.69 8.33
C ILE A 306 7.81 -4.54 9.42
N LEU A 307 7.55 -5.03 10.62
CA LEU A 307 8.45 -4.91 11.76
C LEU A 307 9.82 -5.56 11.50
N LEU A 308 9.83 -6.70 10.79
CA LEU A 308 11.07 -7.43 10.51
C LEU A 308 11.90 -6.80 9.36
N GLN A 309 11.26 -6.30 8.32
CA GLN A 309 11.94 -5.91 7.08
C GLN A 309 12.46 -4.46 7.10
N PHE A 310 11.75 -3.56 7.77
CA PHE A 310 12.08 -2.14 7.76
C PHE A 310 13.48 -1.77 8.27
N PRO A 311 14.03 -2.41 9.32
CA PRO A 311 15.41 -2.18 9.71
C PRO A 311 16.43 -2.49 8.59
N PHE A 312 16.19 -3.54 7.80
CA PHE A 312 17.04 -3.87 6.64
C PHE A 312 16.92 -2.83 5.53
N TYR A 313 15.71 -2.34 5.23
CA TYR A 313 15.52 -1.27 4.25
C TYR A 313 16.18 0.04 4.70
N ALA A 314 16.10 0.36 5.98
CA ALA A 314 16.81 1.49 6.56
C ALA A 314 18.34 1.34 6.45
N GLY A 315 18.87 0.15 6.72
CA GLY A 315 20.29 -0.18 6.52
C GLY A 315 20.72 -0.03 5.05
N ILE A 316 19.90 -0.49 4.08
CA ILE A 316 20.14 -0.29 2.65
C ILE A 316 20.19 1.21 2.33
N MET A 317 19.24 2.01 2.83
CA MET A 317 19.28 3.47 2.67
C MET A 317 20.59 4.06 3.22
N GLY A 318 21.02 3.63 4.42
CA GLY A 318 22.28 4.04 5.02
C GLY A 318 23.50 3.74 4.14
N LEU A 319 23.55 2.55 3.52
CA LEU A 319 24.59 2.18 2.56
C LEU A 319 24.60 3.06 1.30
N MET A 320 23.41 3.38 0.79
CA MET A 320 23.26 4.15 -0.45
C MET A 320 23.67 5.60 -0.30
N VAL A 321 23.44 6.21 0.86
CA VAL A 321 23.77 7.61 1.15
C VAL A 321 25.14 7.78 1.82
N ALA A 322 25.84 6.70 2.12
CA ALA A 322 27.18 6.76 2.72
C ALA A 322 28.18 7.42 1.74
N GLU A 323 28.68 8.60 2.12
CA GLU A 323 29.64 9.35 1.35
C GLU A 323 31.07 8.89 1.64
N ASN A 324 31.92 8.84 0.62
CA ASN A 324 33.33 8.67 0.75
C ASN A 324 34.03 10.02 1.09
N GLN A 325 35.35 10.03 1.21
CA GLN A 325 36.14 11.24 1.52
C GLN A 325 35.99 12.35 0.47
N LEU A 326 35.53 12.04 -0.73
CA LEU A 326 35.32 12.98 -1.85
C LEU A 326 33.84 13.42 -1.98
N GLY A 327 32.96 13.02 -1.04
CA GLY A 327 31.53 13.31 -1.08
C GLY A 327 30.71 12.46 -2.07
N ALA A 328 31.32 11.40 -2.63
CA ALA A 328 30.58 10.51 -3.54
C ALA A 328 29.84 9.40 -2.76
N SER A 329 28.57 9.23 -3.06
CA SER A 329 27.73 8.12 -2.56
C SER A 329 27.21 7.27 -3.72
N LEU A 330 26.81 6.03 -3.44
CA LEU A 330 26.20 5.16 -4.46
C LEU A 330 24.92 5.80 -5.02
N ALA A 331 24.14 6.47 -4.18
CA ALA A 331 22.91 7.15 -4.60
C ALA A 331 23.18 8.25 -5.63
N CYS A 332 24.23 9.10 -5.42
CA CYS A 332 24.63 10.14 -6.39
C CYS A 332 25.05 9.52 -7.73
N ILE A 333 25.89 8.48 -7.70
CA ILE A 333 26.36 7.82 -8.94
C ILE A 333 25.18 7.29 -9.78
N ILE A 334 24.16 6.70 -9.14
CA ILE A 334 22.97 6.20 -9.83
C ILE A 334 22.08 7.37 -10.28
N ALA A 335 21.97 8.44 -9.47
CA ALA A 335 21.21 9.63 -9.83
C ALA A 335 21.77 10.29 -11.11
N ASP A 336 23.08 10.46 -11.22
CA ASP A 336 23.76 11.00 -12.40
C ASP A 336 23.43 10.16 -13.67
N PHE A 337 23.35 8.84 -13.53
CA PHE A 337 22.95 7.98 -14.65
C PHE A 337 21.51 8.28 -15.11
N PHE A 338 20.57 8.44 -14.18
CA PHE A 338 19.16 8.75 -14.50
C PHE A 338 19.03 10.13 -15.16
N THR A 339 19.77 11.14 -14.69
CA THR A 339 19.73 12.49 -15.29
C THR A 339 20.26 12.50 -16.71
N ASN A 340 21.27 11.67 -17.01
CA ASN A 340 21.85 11.59 -18.34
C ASN A 340 20.95 10.91 -19.40
N ILE A 341 20.01 10.04 -18.99
CA ILE A 341 19.16 9.28 -19.92
C ILE A 341 17.72 9.81 -20.02
N SER A 342 17.37 10.85 -19.26
CA SER A 342 16.00 11.37 -19.18
C SER A 342 15.96 12.89 -19.30
N ASN A 343 14.75 13.42 -19.35
CA ASN A 343 14.46 14.84 -19.27
C ASN A 343 13.30 15.08 -18.28
N ASN A 344 12.99 16.33 -17.98
CA ASN A 344 11.93 16.71 -17.01
C ASN A 344 10.58 15.99 -17.26
N VAL A 345 10.22 15.72 -18.52
CA VAL A 345 8.96 15.05 -18.88
C VAL A 345 9.04 13.53 -18.75
N THR A 346 10.16 12.93 -19.19
CA THR A 346 10.31 11.47 -19.25
C THR A 346 10.81 10.86 -17.93
N PHE A 347 11.49 11.65 -17.09
CA PHE A 347 12.05 11.20 -15.83
C PHE A 347 10.99 10.56 -14.89
N PRO A 348 9.79 11.14 -14.65
CA PRO A 348 8.79 10.49 -13.82
C PRO A 348 8.27 9.17 -14.41
N VAL A 349 8.20 9.04 -15.74
CA VAL A 349 7.81 7.77 -16.39
C VAL A 349 8.87 6.70 -16.18
N LEU A 350 10.15 7.03 -16.36
CA LEU A 350 11.25 6.09 -16.11
C LEU A 350 11.33 5.72 -14.63
N THR A 351 11.12 6.70 -13.73
CA THR A 351 11.02 6.47 -12.29
C THR A 351 9.89 5.49 -11.96
N PHE A 352 8.69 5.69 -12.51
CA PHE A 352 7.55 4.80 -12.36
C PHE A 352 7.87 3.36 -12.79
N LEU A 353 8.45 3.19 -13.98
CA LEU A 353 8.81 1.87 -14.51
C LEU A 353 9.89 1.19 -13.66
N SER A 354 10.94 1.93 -13.27
CA SER A 354 12.01 1.42 -12.40
C SER A 354 11.46 1.04 -11.02
N ALA A 355 10.54 1.84 -10.48
CA ALA A 355 9.89 1.55 -9.21
C ALA A 355 9.06 0.25 -9.29
N GLY A 356 8.35 0.04 -10.39
CA GLY A 356 7.65 -1.22 -10.63
C GLY A 356 8.58 -2.43 -10.66
N ILE A 357 9.78 -2.31 -11.21
CA ILE A 357 10.77 -3.40 -11.20
C ILE A 357 11.31 -3.64 -9.77
N ILE A 358 11.66 -2.57 -9.06
CA ILE A 358 12.21 -2.68 -7.70
C ILE A 358 11.19 -3.24 -6.72
N ASN A 359 9.90 -2.91 -6.87
CA ASN A 359 8.84 -3.43 -6.01
C ASN A 359 8.70 -4.97 -6.03
N PHE A 360 9.14 -5.64 -7.07
CA PHE A 360 9.24 -7.10 -7.06
C PHE A 360 10.13 -7.63 -5.93
N PHE A 361 11.18 -6.89 -5.61
CA PHE A 361 12.19 -7.28 -4.62
C PHE A 361 11.90 -6.63 -3.26
N VAL A 362 11.29 -5.45 -3.26
CA VAL A 362 10.99 -4.64 -2.07
C VAL A 362 9.49 -4.31 -2.07
N PRO A 363 8.60 -5.28 -1.77
CA PRO A 363 7.15 -5.09 -1.86
C PRO A 363 6.59 -4.31 -0.67
N SER A 364 7.06 -3.10 -0.49
CA SER A 364 6.69 -2.24 0.63
C SER A 364 6.94 -0.79 0.27
N GLY A 365 5.90 0.03 0.25
CA GLY A 365 6.02 1.44 -0.12
C GLY A 365 7.06 2.22 0.68
N GLY A 366 7.12 1.99 1.99
CA GLY A 366 8.16 2.61 2.82
C GLY A 366 9.55 2.05 2.58
N GLY A 367 9.67 0.73 2.38
CA GLY A 367 10.95 0.08 2.02
C GLY A 367 11.43 0.54 0.66
N GLN A 368 10.53 0.63 -0.32
CA GLN A 368 10.85 1.13 -1.65
C GLN A 368 11.27 2.61 -1.62
N TRP A 369 10.60 3.43 -0.83
CA TRP A 369 10.99 4.81 -0.61
C TRP A 369 12.41 4.90 -0.06
N ALA A 370 12.75 4.11 0.96
CA ALA A 370 14.09 4.06 1.53
C ALA A 370 15.17 3.68 0.50
N VAL A 371 14.85 2.83 -0.46
CA VAL A 371 15.79 2.38 -1.51
C VAL A 371 15.87 3.39 -2.66
N GLN A 372 14.76 3.97 -3.10
CA GLN A 372 14.72 4.81 -4.31
C GLN A 372 14.82 6.32 -4.05
N ALA A 373 14.33 6.81 -2.91
CA ALA A 373 14.38 8.23 -2.63
C ALA A 373 15.80 8.81 -2.66
N PRO A 374 16.85 8.13 -2.14
CA PRO A 374 18.23 8.61 -2.24
C PRO A 374 18.75 8.82 -3.67
N ILE A 375 18.15 8.15 -4.64
CA ILE A 375 18.48 8.27 -6.06
C ILE A 375 17.58 9.33 -6.73
N VAL A 376 16.29 9.15 -6.57
CA VAL A 376 15.28 9.89 -7.33
C VAL A 376 15.17 11.34 -6.88
N MET A 377 15.31 11.64 -5.58
CA MET A 377 15.11 13.00 -5.09
C MET A 377 16.25 13.96 -5.47
N PRO A 378 17.54 13.58 -5.36
CA PRO A 378 18.64 14.38 -5.89
C PRO A 378 18.54 14.56 -7.41
N ALA A 379 18.27 13.50 -8.18
CA ALA A 379 18.07 13.58 -9.62
C ALA A 379 16.91 14.51 -10.01
N ALA A 380 15.78 14.46 -9.26
CA ALA A 380 14.66 15.38 -9.47
C ALA A 380 15.06 16.84 -9.25
N THR A 381 15.90 17.11 -8.24
CA THR A 381 16.43 18.47 -7.99
C THR A 381 17.26 18.95 -9.17
N GLU A 382 18.18 18.14 -9.66
CA GLU A 382 19.08 18.48 -10.77
C GLU A 382 18.30 18.71 -12.06
N MET A 383 17.25 17.93 -12.30
CA MET A 383 16.43 18.04 -13.52
C MET A 383 15.30 19.09 -13.41
N GLY A 384 15.13 19.76 -12.27
CA GLY A 384 14.04 20.70 -12.04
C GLY A 384 12.66 20.03 -12.04
N VAL A 385 12.57 18.77 -11.61
CA VAL A 385 11.30 18.03 -11.48
C VAL A 385 10.71 18.30 -10.11
N GLU A 386 9.42 18.63 -10.07
CA GLU A 386 8.71 18.84 -8.81
C GLU A 386 8.79 17.60 -7.89
N TYR A 387 9.13 17.78 -6.60
CA TYR A 387 9.31 16.68 -5.66
C TYR A 387 8.07 15.83 -5.48
N GLY A 388 6.88 16.47 -5.49
CA GLY A 388 5.61 15.75 -5.43
C GLY A 388 5.44 14.80 -6.61
N ARG A 389 5.74 15.23 -7.82
CA ARG A 389 5.66 14.42 -9.04
C ARG A 389 6.66 13.26 -9.03
N ALA A 390 7.91 13.52 -8.61
CA ALA A 390 8.93 12.48 -8.50
C ALA A 390 8.58 11.42 -7.45
N ALA A 391 8.12 11.86 -6.27
CA ALA A 391 7.66 10.97 -5.20
C ALA A 391 6.45 10.14 -5.63
N MET A 392 5.47 10.74 -6.32
CA MET A 392 4.30 10.02 -6.83
C MET A 392 4.67 9.03 -7.92
N ALA A 393 5.71 9.26 -8.71
CA ALA A 393 6.18 8.29 -9.68
C ALA A 393 6.70 7.01 -9.01
N ILE A 394 7.43 7.13 -7.89
CA ILE A 394 7.84 5.97 -7.07
C ILE A 394 6.59 5.29 -6.49
N ALA A 395 5.67 6.06 -5.89
CA ALA A 395 4.45 5.55 -5.27
C ALA A 395 3.57 4.75 -6.25
N TRP A 396 3.39 5.28 -7.46
CA TRP A 396 2.62 4.60 -8.51
C TRP A 396 3.32 3.34 -9.02
N GLY A 397 4.63 3.33 -9.16
CA GLY A 397 5.38 2.14 -9.57
C GLY A 397 5.32 1.02 -8.53
N ASP A 398 5.40 1.37 -7.24
CA ASP A 398 5.24 0.44 -6.13
C ASP A 398 3.84 -0.21 -6.15
N GLN A 399 2.77 0.59 -6.11
CA GLN A 399 1.41 0.05 -6.09
C GLN A 399 1.05 -0.75 -7.34
N TRP A 400 1.61 -0.39 -8.51
CA TRP A 400 1.33 -1.00 -9.80
C TRP A 400 1.68 -2.49 -9.83
N THR A 401 2.90 -2.84 -9.47
CA THR A 401 3.37 -4.22 -9.55
C THR A 401 2.97 -5.08 -8.33
N ASN A 402 2.31 -4.52 -7.32
CA ASN A 402 1.59 -5.29 -6.30
C ASN A 402 0.52 -6.20 -6.93
N MET A 403 0.04 -5.88 -8.15
CA MET A 403 -0.94 -6.69 -8.85
C MET A 403 -0.43 -8.08 -9.24
N ILE A 404 0.86 -8.24 -9.45
CA ILE A 404 1.48 -9.52 -9.82
C ILE A 404 2.38 -10.10 -8.72
N GLN A 405 2.50 -9.40 -7.62
CA GLN A 405 3.26 -9.81 -6.46
C GLN A 405 2.29 -10.36 -5.39
N PRO A 406 2.39 -11.64 -5.00
CA PRO A 406 1.33 -12.28 -4.20
C PRO A 406 1.31 -11.85 -2.73
N PHE A 407 2.34 -11.17 -2.23
CA PHE A 407 2.50 -10.86 -0.81
C PHE A 407 1.28 -10.12 -0.21
N TRP A 408 0.87 -9.03 -0.83
CA TRP A 408 -0.26 -8.22 -0.36
C TRP A 408 -1.63 -8.84 -0.63
N ALA A 409 -1.70 -9.82 -1.55
CA ALA A 409 -2.93 -10.57 -1.79
C ALA A 409 -3.22 -11.62 -0.71
N LEU A 410 -2.21 -12.06 0.07
CA LEU A 410 -2.34 -13.14 1.04
C LEU A 410 -3.47 -12.94 2.06
N PRO A 411 -3.66 -11.75 2.69
CA PRO A 411 -4.77 -11.54 3.61
C PRO A 411 -6.14 -11.70 2.94
N ALA A 412 -6.34 -11.11 1.77
CA ALA A 412 -7.58 -11.24 1.00
C ALA A 412 -7.82 -12.69 0.54
N LEU A 413 -6.77 -13.38 0.10
CA LEU A 413 -6.82 -14.80 -0.29
C LEU A 413 -7.11 -15.71 0.88
N GLY A 414 -6.56 -15.43 2.07
CA GLY A 414 -6.88 -16.15 3.30
C GLY A 414 -8.37 -16.07 3.65
N ILE A 415 -8.96 -14.86 3.59
CA ILE A 415 -10.40 -14.65 3.78
C ILE A 415 -11.22 -15.40 2.72
N ALA A 416 -10.78 -15.37 1.46
CA ALA A 416 -11.48 -15.97 0.34
C ALA A 416 -11.34 -17.50 0.24
N GLY A 417 -10.36 -18.10 0.94
CA GLY A 417 -10.03 -19.52 0.80
C GLY A 417 -9.42 -19.88 -0.57
N LEU A 418 -8.78 -18.91 -1.23
CA LEU A 418 -8.15 -19.07 -2.55
C LEU A 418 -6.63 -19.03 -2.48
N LYS A 419 -5.98 -19.49 -3.54
CA LYS A 419 -4.52 -19.40 -3.74
C LYS A 419 -4.21 -18.28 -4.76
N ALA A 420 -3.02 -17.67 -4.65
CA ALA A 420 -2.58 -16.60 -5.56
C ALA A 420 -2.74 -16.97 -7.04
N ARG A 421 -2.44 -18.20 -7.43
CA ARG A 421 -2.60 -18.71 -8.80
C ARG A 421 -4.02 -18.60 -9.35
N ASN A 422 -5.04 -18.51 -8.50
CA ASN A 422 -6.44 -18.43 -8.93
C ASN A 422 -6.78 -17.03 -9.46
N ILE A 423 -6.14 -15.98 -8.94
CA ILE A 423 -6.46 -14.57 -9.26
C ILE A 423 -5.44 -13.90 -10.15
N MET A 424 -4.16 -14.34 -10.14
CA MET A 424 -3.06 -13.66 -10.84
C MET A 424 -3.31 -13.44 -12.34
N GLY A 425 -4.05 -14.35 -12.98
CA GLY A 425 -4.40 -14.22 -14.40
C GLY A 425 -5.18 -12.97 -14.73
N TYR A 426 -6.13 -12.66 -13.91
CA TYR A 426 -6.95 -11.46 -14.03
C TYR A 426 -6.14 -10.20 -13.71
N LEU A 427 -5.28 -10.29 -12.70
CA LEU A 427 -4.49 -9.17 -12.23
C LEU A 427 -3.39 -8.72 -13.22
N VAL A 428 -2.92 -9.60 -14.10
CA VAL A 428 -2.02 -9.20 -15.21
C VAL A 428 -2.70 -8.23 -16.17
N ILE A 429 -4.00 -8.40 -16.44
CA ILE A 429 -4.75 -7.44 -17.29
C ILE A 429 -4.91 -6.10 -16.56
N VAL A 430 -5.23 -6.13 -15.26
CA VAL A 430 -5.29 -4.92 -14.43
C VAL A 430 -3.94 -4.21 -14.45
N LEU A 431 -2.83 -4.94 -14.30
CA LEU A 431 -1.48 -4.39 -14.38
C LEU A 431 -1.24 -3.67 -15.72
N ILE A 432 -1.55 -4.31 -16.85
CA ILE A 432 -1.35 -3.70 -18.19
C ILE A 432 -2.20 -2.43 -18.32
N PHE A 433 -3.48 -2.51 -17.97
CA PHE A 433 -4.37 -1.36 -18.04
C PHE A 433 -3.88 -0.19 -17.18
N THR A 434 -3.58 -0.44 -15.92
CA THR A 434 -3.15 0.60 -14.98
C THR A 434 -1.76 1.14 -15.28
N GLY A 435 -0.86 0.32 -15.83
CA GLY A 435 0.44 0.75 -16.32
C GLY A 435 0.33 1.74 -17.47
N VAL A 436 -0.58 1.50 -18.44
CA VAL A 436 -0.86 2.46 -19.51
C VAL A 436 -1.42 3.77 -18.95
N VAL A 437 -2.38 3.71 -18.01
CA VAL A 437 -2.94 4.92 -17.35
C VAL A 437 -1.84 5.71 -16.65
N ALA A 438 -0.96 5.04 -15.91
CA ALA A 438 0.13 5.71 -15.19
C ALA A 438 1.16 6.34 -16.14
N CYS A 439 1.60 5.63 -17.19
CA CYS A 439 2.53 6.18 -18.18
C CYS A 439 1.96 7.43 -18.86
N LEU A 440 0.71 7.37 -19.32
CA LEU A 440 0.05 8.50 -19.96
C LEU A 440 -0.19 9.64 -18.96
N GLY A 441 -0.54 9.31 -17.69
CA GLY A 441 -0.72 10.26 -16.62
C GLY A 441 0.55 11.04 -16.29
N PHE A 442 1.70 10.37 -16.13
CA PHE A 442 2.97 11.04 -15.86
C PHE A 442 3.49 11.83 -17.05
N LEU A 443 3.29 11.36 -18.29
CA LEU A 443 3.57 12.15 -19.48
C LEU A 443 2.71 13.43 -19.52
N GLY A 444 1.40 13.30 -19.29
CA GLY A 444 0.49 14.43 -19.20
C GLY A 444 0.86 15.40 -18.06
N TRP A 445 1.25 14.86 -16.90
CA TRP A 445 1.69 15.69 -15.76
C TRP A 445 2.93 16.51 -16.15
N GLY A 446 3.90 15.90 -16.84
CA GLY A 446 5.09 16.61 -17.32
C GLY A 446 4.83 17.63 -18.42
N LEU A 447 3.81 17.42 -19.27
CA LEU A 447 3.51 18.29 -20.40
C LEU A 447 2.60 19.47 -20.03
N PHE A 448 1.65 19.29 -19.11
CA PHE A 448 0.61 20.29 -18.82
C PHE A 448 0.82 21.04 -17.51
N PHE A 449 1.59 20.49 -16.57
CA PHE A 449 1.88 21.08 -15.27
C PHE A 449 3.39 21.24 -15.14
N HIS A 450 3.92 22.30 -15.72
CA HIS A 450 5.30 22.72 -15.54
C HIS A 450 5.40 23.43 -14.19
N GLY A 451 6.02 22.79 -13.21
CA GLY A 451 6.40 23.38 -11.94
C GLY A 451 7.84 23.85 -11.99
#